data_16f7f56f6e04c5a1c341b080a911c392
#
_entry.id   16f7f56f6e04c5a1c341b080a911c392
#
_cell.length_a   1.000
_cell.length_b   1.000
_cell.length_c   1.000
_cell.angle_alpha   90.00
_cell.angle_beta   90.00
_cell.angle_gamma   90.00
#
_symmetry.space_group_name_H-M   'P 1'
#
loop_
_entity.id
_entity.type
_entity.pdbx_description
1 polymer ?
#
loop_
_entity_poly.entity_id
_entity_poly.type
_entity_poly.pdbx_seq_one_letter_code
_entity_poly.pdbx_strand_id
1 'polypeptide(L)'
;MKLLTGDLSPYSAKVRMQIYAMGITDIPFELPTSFFQGKLSTQSPIGRIPVLALDDGIIPESEVIAEYLDDLYPDRSLVGGTPRLRAEVRLVSRIADIYLMNNIFMVLPQIIRKTRVDAIRDLLIGQV
;
A
#
# COMPACT_ATOMS: atom_id res chain seq x y z
N MET A 1 16.53 8.86 0.30
CA MET A 1 15.34 7.97 0.20
C MET A 1 14.11 8.82 -0.12
N LYS A 2 13.14 8.34 -0.93
CA LYS A 2 11.87 9.02 -1.26
C LYS A 2 10.74 8.02 -1.48
N LEU A 3 9.49 8.42 -1.24
CA LEU A 3 8.32 7.58 -1.46
C LEU A 3 7.64 7.94 -2.78
N LEU A 4 7.62 6.99 -3.73
CA LEU A 4 6.79 7.08 -4.92
C LEU A 4 5.36 6.69 -4.55
N THR A 5 4.41 7.62 -4.65
CA THR A 5 3.08 7.51 -4.06
C THR A 5 2.01 8.15 -4.94
N GLY A 6 0.74 7.88 -4.69
CA GLY A 6 -0.39 8.52 -5.35
C GLY A 6 -1.57 8.67 -4.40
N ASP A 7 -2.29 9.80 -4.50
CA ASP A 7 -3.33 10.18 -3.53
C ASP A 7 -4.52 9.24 -3.51
N LEU A 8 -4.88 8.66 -4.65
CA LEU A 8 -6.02 7.75 -4.76
C LEU A 8 -5.69 6.29 -4.43
N SER A 9 -4.42 5.99 -4.14
CA SER A 9 -4.01 4.63 -3.80
C SER A 9 -4.13 4.38 -2.29
N PRO A 10 -4.99 3.46 -1.84
CA PRO A 10 -5.10 3.12 -0.43
C PRO A 10 -3.82 2.50 0.13
N TYR A 11 -3.08 1.74 -0.66
CA TYR A 11 -1.77 1.21 -0.28
C TYR A 11 -0.73 2.31 -0.10
N SER A 12 -0.77 3.35 -0.94
CA SER A 12 0.06 4.55 -0.76
C SER A 12 -0.34 5.34 0.49
N ALA A 13 -1.65 5.47 0.74
CA ALA A 13 -2.17 6.14 1.92
C ALA A 13 -1.69 5.46 3.21
N LYS A 14 -1.70 4.12 3.26
CA LYS A 14 -1.19 3.33 4.38
C LYS A 14 0.24 3.71 4.76
N VAL A 15 1.16 3.74 3.80
CA VAL A 15 2.57 4.09 4.05
C VAL A 15 2.71 5.56 4.44
N ARG A 16 1.99 6.48 3.78
CA ARG A 16 2.02 7.90 4.17
C ARG A 16 1.52 8.12 5.59
N MET A 17 0.42 7.46 5.97
CA MET A 17 -0.13 7.54 7.34
C MET A 17 0.88 7.05 8.37
N GLN A 18 1.60 5.96 8.09
CA GLN A 18 2.67 5.46 8.95
C GLN A 18 3.80 6.49 9.09
N ILE A 19 4.30 7.05 7.98
CA ILE A 19 5.35 8.08 7.98
C ILE A 19 4.93 9.28 8.84
N TYR A 20 3.69 9.75 8.70
CA TYR A 20 3.16 10.83 9.53
C TYR A 20 3.03 10.44 11.00
N ALA A 21 2.51 9.26 11.30
CA ALA A 21 2.34 8.78 12.68
C ALA A 21 3.69 8.59 13.40
N MET A 22 4.72 8.18 12.66
CA MET A 22 6.09 8.07 13.16
C MET A 22 6.81 9.44 13.28
N GLY A 23 6.20 10.53 12.78
CA GLY A 23 6.82 11.87 12.77
C GLY A 23 8.06 11.96 11.90
N ILE A 24 8.14 11.17 10.81
CA ILE A 24 9.22 11.21 9.84
C ILE A 24 8.95 12.35 8.86
N THR A 25 9.90 13.28 8.70
CA THR A 25 9.73 14.50 7.90
C THR A 25 10.69 14.63 6.74
N ASP A 26 11.66 13.74 6.64
CA ASP A 26 12.75 13.75 5.66
C ASP A 26 12.55 12.78 4.48
N ILE A 27 11.37 12.18 4.35
CA ILE A 27 11.00 11.35 3.20
C ILE A 27 10.07 12.16 2.28
N PRO A 28 10.55 12.73 1.16
CA PRO A 28 9.70 13.41 0.21
C PRO A 28 8.75 12.44 -0.50
N PHE A 29 7.55 12.93 -0.81
CA PHE A 29 6.53 12.20 -1.57
C PHE A 29 6.55 12.67 -3.01
N GLU A 30 6.58 11.74 -3.94
CA GLU A 30 6.63 12.01 -5.37
C GLU A 30 5.59 11.17 -6.11
N LEU A 31 4.79 11.80 -6.97
CA LEU A 31 3.92 11.08 -7.90
C LEU A 31 4.73 10.74 -9.15
N PRO A 32 5.00 9.46 -9.43
CA PRO A 32 5.78 9.10 -10.60
C PRO A 32 4.98 9.38 -11.88
N THR A 33 5.49 10.26 -12.73
CA THR A 33 4.88 10.58 -14.04
C THR A 33 4.75 9.35 -14.93
N SER A 34 5.69 8.41 -14.79
CA SER A 34 5.69 7.11 -15.47
C SER A 34 4.48 6.23 -15.10
N PHE A 35 3.85 6.46 -13.96
CA PHE A 35 2.64 5.73 -13.55
C PHE A 35 1.48 5.93 -14.55
N PHE A 36 1.23 7.17 -14.93
CA PHE A 36 0.17 7.50 -15.91
C PHE A 36 0.50 7.05 -17.34
N GLN A 37 1.78 6.84 -17.63
CA GLN A 37 2.26 6.36 -18.93
C GLN A 37 2.31 4.83 -19.02
N GLY A 38 1.92 4.10 -17.97
CA GLY A 38 2.06 2.64 -17.89
C GLY A 38 3.52 2.15 -17.85
N LYS A 39 4.46 3.04 -17.56
CA LYS A 39 5.92 2.74 -17.56
C LYS A 39 6.51 2.56 -16.16
N LEU A 40 5.66 2.46 -15.14
CA LEU A 40 6.14 2.28 -13.77
C LEU A 40 6.97 1.01 -13.57
N SER A 41 6.75 -0.01 -14.42
CA SER A 41 7.54 -1.24 -14.44
C SER A 41 9.04 -1.02 -14.69
N THR A 42 9.43 0.11 -15.25
CA THR A 42 10.86 0.49 -15.38
C THR A 42 11.49 0.94 -14.06
N GLN A 43 10.65 1.34 -13.09
CA GLN A 43 11.06 1.81 -11.76
C GLN A 43 10.68 0.82 -10.65
N SER A 44 9.85 -0.17 -10.96
CA SER A 44 9.42 -1.20 -10.02
C SER A 44 9.09 -2.49 -10.77
N PRO A 45 9.61 -3.66 -10.35
CA PRO A 45 9.31 -4.95 -11.00
C PRO A 45 7.82 -5.30 -10.93
N ILE A 46 7.10 -4.75 -9.97
CA ILE A 46 5.66 -5.00 -9.76
C ILE A 46 4.80 -3.99 -10.55
N GLY A 47 5.37 -2.84 -10.93
CA GLY A 47 4.66 -1.80 -11.69
C GLY A 47 3.51 -1.12 -10.91
N ARG A 48 3.57 -1.12 -9.58
CA ARG A 48 2.56 -0.54 -8.68
C ARG A 48 3.17 0.44 -7.69
N ILE A 49 2.34 1.30 -7.13
CA ILE A 49 2.67 2.20 -6.01
C ILE A 49 1.97 1.69 -4.74
N PRO A 50 2.56 1.96 -3.56
CA PRO A 50 3.76 2.73 -3.30
C PRO A 50 5.07 1.98 -3.61
N VAL A 51 6.15 2.74 -3.80
CA VAL A 51 7.53 2.24 -3.87
C VAL A 51 8.41 3.16 -3.04
N LEU A 52 9.21 2.63 -2.14
CA LEU A 52 10.23 3.38 -1.44
C LEU A 52 11.54 3.29 -2.26
N ALA A 53 11.96 4.41 -2.80
CA ALA A 53 13.22 4.52 -3.54
C ALA A 53 14.34 4.90 -2.57
N LEU A 54 15.36 4.07 -2.53
CA LEU A 54 16.60 4.25 -1.76
C LEU A 54 17.72 4.68 -2.72
N ASP A 55 18.87 5.04 -2.18
CA ASP A 55 20.02 5.44 -2.98
C ASP A 55 20.66 4.26 -3.73
N ASP A 56 20.49 3.06 -3.17
CA ASP A 56 21.05 1.80 -3.68
C ASP A 56 20.00 0.82 -4.24
N GLY A 57 18.73 1.21 -4.26
CA GLY A 57 17.66 0.33 -4.76
C GLY A 57 16.25 0.80 -4.49
N ILE A 58 15.32 -0.12 -4.56
CA ILE A 58 13.90 0.14 -4.33
C ILE A 58 13.28 -0.95 -3.44
N ILE A 59 12.29 -0.55 -2.65
CA ILE A 59 11.43 -1.46 -1.88
C ILE A 59 9.99 -1.26 -2.37
N PRO A 60 9.43 -2.20 -3.14
CA PRO A 60 8.00 -2.22 -3.47
C PRO A 60 7.21 -2.88 -2.34
N GLU A 61 5.86 -2.89 -2.47
CA GLU A 61 4.88 -3.44 -1.54
C GLU A 61 4.72 -2.63 -0.24
N SER A 62 3.49 -2.16 -0.01
CA SER A 62 3.18 -1.28 1.12
C SER A 62 3.48 -1.91 2.48
N GLU A 63 3.26 -3.22 2.63
CA GLU A 63 3.57 -3.93 3.87
C GLU A 63 5.07 -4.06 4.10
N VAL A 64 5.83 -4.37 3.05
CA VAL A 64 7.30 -4.48 3.13
C VAL A 64 7.92 -3.12 3.44
N ILE A 65 7.41 -2.04 2.81
CA ILE A 65 7.84 -0.68 3.14
C ILE A 65 7.52 -0.35 4.60
N ALA A 66 6.34 -0.73 5.08
CA ALA A 66 5.91 -0.48 6.44
C ALA A 66 6.82 -1.17 7.46
N GLU A 67 7.16 -2.44 7.23
CA GLU A 67 8.11 -3.19 8.08
C GLU A 67 9.50 -2.58 8.02
N TYR A 68 9.99 -2.22 6.84
CA TYR A 68 11.29 -1.59 6.67
C TYR A 68 11.40 -0.27 7.46
N LEU A 69 10.38 0.59 7.38
CA LEU A 69 10.36 1.85 8.12
C LEU A 69 10.31 1.62 9.64
N ASP A 70 9.57 0.61 10.08
CA ASP A 70 9.47 0.27 11.51
C ASP A 70 10.82 -0.24 12.06
N ASP A 71 11.54 -1.03 11.28
CA ASP A 71 12.89 -1.50 11.62
C ASP A 71 13.96 -0.38 11.54
N LEU A 72 13.81 0.55 10.58
CA LEU A 72 14.74 1.68 10.40
C LEU A 72 14.60 2.72 11.51
N TYR A 73 13.39 2.90 12.06
CA TYR A 73 13.08 3.85 13.12
C TYR A 73 12.53 3.15 14.39
N PRO A 74 13.30 2.29 15.07
CA PRO A 74 12.81 1.46 16.16
C PRO A 74 12.23 2.24 17.34
N ASP A 75 12.77 3.44 17.61
CA ASP A 75 12.26 4.33 18.67
C ASP A 75 10.90 4.94 18.36
N ARG A 76 10.43 4.83 17.12
CA ARG A 76 9.14 5.33 16.63
C ARG A 76 8.23 4.21 16.12
N SER A 77 8.58 2.94 16.44
CA SER A 77 7.86 1.76 15.99
C SER A 77 6.37 1.82 16.34
N LEU A 78 5.52 1.50 15.36
CA LEU A 78 4.07 1.43 15.52
C LEU A 78 3.54 0.01 15.75
N VAL A 79 4.39 -1.01 15.56
CA VAL A 79 3.96 -2.43 15.66
C VAL A 79 4.15 -3.02 17.06
N GLY A 80 4.70 -2.23 18.00
CA GLY A 80 4.86 -2.64 19.38
C GLY A 80 6.05 -3.56 19.66
N GLY A 81 6.33 -3.78 20.96
CA GLY A 81 7.56 -4.42 21.46
C GLY A 81 7.54 -5.93 21.58
N THR A 82 6.37 -6.59 21.58
CA THR A 82 6.27 -8.03 21.77
C THR A 82 5.99 -8.78 20.47
N PRO A 83 6.51 -10.02 20.29
CA PRO A 83 6.20 -10.81 19.09
C PRO A 83 4.69 -11.02 18.89
N ARG A 84 3.93 -11.16 19.96
CA ARG A 84 2.47 -11.31 19.89
C ARG A 84 1.79 -10.07 19.32
N LEU A 85 2.11 -8.89 19.81
CA LEU A 85 1.53 -7.63 19.34
C LEU A 85 1.92 -7.36 17.87
N ARG A 86 3.17 -7.61 17.49
CA ARG A 86 3.63 -7.52 16.10
C ARG A 86 2.82 -8.45 15.18
N ALA A 87 2.53 -9.68 15.62
CA ALA A 87 1.72 -10.62 14.85
C ALA A 87 0.28 -10.11 14.67
N GLU A 88 -0.32 -9.54 15.71
CA GLU A 88 -1.68 -8.98 15.66
C GLU A 88 -1.78 -7.78 14.70
N VAL A 89 -0.82 -6.85 14.76
CA VAL A 89 -0.76 -5.71 13.83
C VAL A 89 -0.64 -6.19 12.38
N ARG A 90 0.29 -7.13 12.11
CA ARG A 90 0.46 -7.72 10.79
C ARG A 90 -0.80 -8.45 10.31
N LEU A 91 -1.49 -9.16 11.21
CA LEU A 91 -2.74 -9.86 10.86
C LEU A 91 -3.80 -8.85 10.37
N VAL A 92 -4.01 -7.75 11.10
CA VAL A 92 -4.97 -6.70 10.70
C VAL A 92 -4.60 -6.11 9.35
N SER A 93 -3.33 -5.80 9.14
CA SER A 93 -2.83 -5.30 7.87
C SER A 93 -3.07 -6.28 6.72
N ARG A 94 -2.78 -7.57 6.93
CA ARG A 94 -3.02 -8.62 5.91
C ARG A 94 -4.50 -8.82 5.61
N ILE A 95 -5.37 -8.74 6.61
CA ILE A 95 -6.83 -8.80 6.40
C ILE A 95 -7.27 -7.63 5.51
N ALA A 96 -6.82 -6.42 5.81
CA ALA A 96 -7.15 -5.25 5.01
C ALA A 96 -6.64 -5.38 3.56
N ASP A 97 -5.38 -5.74 3.37
CA ASP A 97 -4.76 -5.79 2.05
C ASP A 97 -5.32 -6.92 1.17
N ILE A 98 -5.50 -8.13 1.73
CA ILE A 98 -5.85 -9.33 0.96
C ILE A 98 -7.36 -9.49 0.82
N TYR A 99 -8.09 -9.38 1.94
CA TYR A 99 -9.51 -9.73 1.95
C TYR A 99 -10.42 -8.53 1.67
N LEU A 100 -10.06 -7.33 2.14
CA LEU A 100 -10.86 -6.15 1.91
C LEU A 100 -10.51 -5.45 0.58
N MET A 101 -9.25 -5.05 0.42
CA MET A 101 -8.86 -4.20 -0.70
C MET A 101 -8.90 -4.92 -2.05
N ASN A 102 -8.54 -6.20 -2.12
CA ASN A 102 -8.66 -6.95 -3.36
C ASN A 102 -10.12 -7.03 -3.83
N ASN A 103 -11.06 -7.29 -2.91
CA ASN A 103 -12.47 -7.33 -3.25
C ASN A 103 -13.00 -5.95 -3.69
N ILE A 104 -12.60 -4.89 -3.01
CA ILE A 104 -12.94 -3.51 -3.41
C ILE A 104 -12.46 -3.23 -4.84
N PHE A 105 -11.21 -3.57 -5.18
CA PHE A 105 -10.68 -3.33 -6.52
C PHE A 105 -11.35 -4.18 -7.60
N MET A 106 -11.90 -5.34 -7.27
CA MET A 106 -12.70 -6.14 -8.20
C MET A 106 -14.11 -5.56 -8.39
N VAL A 107 -14.72 -5.04 -7.32
CA VAL A 107 -16.09 -4.49 -7.34
C VAL A 107 -16.11 -3.06 -7.90
N LEU A 108 -15.14 -2.23 -7.57
CA LEU A 108 -15.12 -0.81 -7.92
C LEU A 108 -15.31 -0.53 -9.43
N PRO A 109 -14.62 -1.24 -10.36
CA PRO A 109 -14.87 -1.08 -11.79
C PRO A 109 -16.30 -1.43 -12.22
N GLN A 110 -16.95 -2.36 -11.52
CA GLN A 110 -18.34 -2.75 -11.79
C GLN A 110 -19.34 -1.67 -11.35
N ILE A 111 -18.98 -0.86 -10.37
CA ILE A 111 -19.80 0.25 -9.88
C ILE A 111 -19.63 1.48 -10.79
N ILE A 112 -18.39 1.79 -11.18
CA ILE A 112 -18.04 3.03 -11.88
C ILE A 112 -18.29 2.92 -13.39
N ARG A 113 -18.10 1.74 -13.98
CA ARG A 113 -18.26 1.55 -15.43
C ARG A 113 -19.71 1.27 -15.81
N LYS A 114 -20.13 1.80 -16.99
CA LYS A 114 -21.45 1.55 -17.57
C LYS A 114 -21.71 0.07 -17.93
N THR A 115 -20.68 -0.74 -18.05
CA THR A 115 -20.76 -2.19 -18.27
C THR A 115 -20.79 -2.92 -16.93
N ARG A 116 -21.94 -3.01 -16.36
CA ARG A 116 -22.21 -3.65 -15.08
C ARG A 116 -22.56 -5.13 -15.32
N VAL A 117 -21.82 -6.04 -14.69
CA VAL A 117 -22.15 -7.47 -14.66
C VAL A 117 -22.65 -7.79 -13.26
N ASP A 118 -23.97 -7.74 -13.07
CA ASP A 118 -24.60 -7.90 -11.75
C ASP A 118 -24.24 -9.22 -11.06
N ALA A 119 -24.14 -10.32 -11.80
CA ALA A 119 -23.75 -11.62 -11.26
C ALA A 119 -22.34 -11.61 -10.66
N ILE A 120 -21.39 -10.89 -11.27
CA ILE A 120 -20.02 -10.76 -10.73
C ILE A 120 -20.03 -9.91 -9.46
N ARG A 121 -20.77 -8.80 -9.47
CA ARG A 121 -20.94 -7.94 -8.30
C ARG A 121 -21.50 -8.72 -7.11
N ASP A 122 -22.59 -9.45 -7.32
CA ASP A 122 -23.30 -10.17 -6.28
C ASP A 122 -22.46 -11.30 -5.70
N LEU A 123 -21.68 -11.99 -6.55
CA LEU A 123 -20.71 -13.00 -6.12
C LEU A 123 -19.62 -12.39 -5.22
N LEU A 124 -19.08 -11.22 -5.58
CA LEU A 124 -17.99 -10.57 -4.84
C LEU A 124 -18.47 -9.97 -3.51
N ILE A 125 -19.68 -9.41 -3.48
CA ILE A 125 -20.27 -8.87 -2.23
C ILE A 125 -20.58 -10.00 -1.24
N GLY A 126 -20.98 -11.17 -1.74
CA GLY A 126 -21.26 -12.34 -0.89
C GLY A 126 -20.01 -12.97 -0.26
N GLN A 127 -18.80 -12.53 -0.60
CA GLN A 127 -17.53 -13.01 -0.04
C GLN A 127 -16.94 -12.09 1.06
N VAL A 128 -17.56 -10.95 1.33
CA VAL A 128 -17.18 -9.99 2.37
C VAL A 128 -18.07 -10.17 3.58
#